data_b7e450536037af6b02c5d619feea2894
#
_entry.id   b7e450536037af6b02c5d619feea2894
#
_cell.length_a   1.000
_cell.length_b   1.000
_cell.length_c   1.000
_cell.angle_alpha   90.00
_cell.angle_beta   90.00
_cell.angle_gamma   90.00
#
_symmetry.space_group_name_H-M   'P 1'
#
loop_
_entity.id
_entity.type
_entity.pdbx_description
1 polymer ?
#
loop_
_entity_poly.entity_id
_entity_poly.type
_entity_poly.pdbx_seq_one_letter_code
_entity_poly.pdbx_strand_id
1 'polypeptide(L)'
;HEPDISFVEAATEEIIPFLKKGNLYIIESTSPIGTTEKMQKLIYASRPELEGHIHIAYCPERVLPGNIMLELVENDRVIGGVDEAATQKAISFYSKYVKGEVHGTNARTAEMCKLVENSSRDVQIAFANELSLICDKADINVWELINLANKHPRVNILQPGCGVGGHCIAVDPYFIVSDYPMESKIIGTAREVNNYKSFWCAEKIQNEKLKFELAHGRKPSIALMGLAFKPNIDDLRESPAKYIVNRVLQNDSNSEYFIVEPNIDSHNVFKLTNYNVAIVDADIVVYLVAHEEFKNHKIINDKVILDFCGINK
;
A
#
# COMPACT_ATOMS: atom_id res chain seq x y z
N HIS A 1 -4.23 -3.55 14.46
CA HIS A 1 -5.29 -2.90 13.67
C HIS A 1 -6.48 -3.86 13.63
N GLU A 2 -7.57 -3.52 14.32
CA GLU A 2 -8.83 -4.21 14.15
C GLU A 2 -9.57 -3.62 12.95
N PRO A 3 -10.29 -4.45 12.14
CA PRO A 3 -11.09 -3.97 11.03
C PRO A 3 -12.20 -3.04 11.52
N ASP A 4 -12.31 -1.87 10.94
CA ASP A 4 -13.41 -0.93 11.22
C ASP A 4 -14.44 -0.96 10.07
N ILE A 5 -15.59 -1.56 10.32
CA ILE A 5 -16.71 -1.62 9.38
C ILE A 5 -17.83 -0.63 9.71
N SER A 6 -17.63 0.27 10.67
CA SER A 6 -18.65 1.23 11.13
C SER A 6 -19.20 2.10 9.99
N PHE A 7 -18.36 2.44 9.01
CA PHE A 7 -18.79 3.19 7.83
C PHE A 7 -19.74 2.39 6.94
N VAL A 8 -19.50 1.07 6.78
CA VAL A 8 -20.39 0.20 6.01
C VAL A 8 -21.71 0.00 6.74
N GLU A 9 -21.68 -0.15 8.07
CA GLU A 9 -22.86 -0.24 8.92
C GLU A 9 -23.69 1.04 8.83
N ALA A 10 -23.08 2.21 9.02
CA ALA A 10 -23.78 3.49 8.95
C ALA A 10 -24.42 3.73 7.58
N ALA A 11 -23.69 3.46 6.49
CA ALA A 11 -24.23 3.58 5.14
C ALA A 11 -25.39 2.60 4.89
N THR A 12 -25.31 1.40 5.46
CA THR A 12 -26.40 0.42 5.39
C THR A 12 -27.63 0.91 6.16
N GLU A 13 -27.45 1.42 7.38
CA GLU A 13 -28.52 1.97 8.19
C GLU A 13 -29.24 3.13 7.49
N GLU A 14 -28.49 4.03 6.86
CA GLU A 14 -29.06 5.16 6.11
C GLU A 14 -29.91 4.72 4.91
N ILE A 15 -29.57 3.63 4.24
CA ILE A 15 -30.31 3.15 3.05
C ILE A 15 -31.52 2.27 3.41
N ILE A 16 -31.54 1.62 4.58
CA ILE A 16 -32.60 0.70 5.01
C ILE A 16 -34.03 1.27 4.83
N PRO A 17 -34.34 2.55 5.18
CA PRO A 17 -35.70 3.11 5.02
C PRO A 17 -36.18 3.15 3.56
N PHE A 18 -35.26 3.16 2.60
CA PHE A 18 -35.55 3.31 1.17
C PHE A 18 -35.60 1.96 0.43
N LEU A 19 -35.18 0.87 1.06
CA LEU A 19 -35.18 -0.45 0.46
C LEU A 19 -36.59 -0.95 0.20
N LYS A 20 -36.77 -1.61 -0.96
CA LYS A 20 -38.04 -2.19 -1.41
C LYS A 20 -37.83 -3.63 -1.89
N LYS A 21 -38.87 -4.44 -1.90
CA LYS A 21 -38.86 -5.77 -2.49
C LYS A 21 -38.32 -5.71 -3.95
N GLY A 22 -37.43 -6.61 -4.29
CA GLY A 22 -36.79 -6.70 -5.59
C GLY A 22 -35.52 -5.80 -5.75
N ASN A 23 -35.19 -4.96 -4.77
CA ASN A 23 -33.96 -4.18 -4.83
C ASN A 23 -32.73 -5.08 -4.79
N LEU A 24 -31.66 -4.57 -5.38
CA LEU A 24 -30.31 -5.10 -5.31
C LEU A 24 -29.47 -4.13 -4.49
N TYR A 25 -28.91 -4.61 -3.38
CA TYR A 25 -27.97 -3.91 -2.52
C TYR A 25 -26.58 -4.51 -2.72
N ILE A 26 -25.59 -3.69 -3.10
CA ILE A 26 -24.23 -4.15 -3.36
C ILE A 26 -23.26 -3.38 -2.47
N ILE A 27 -22.36 -4.11 -1.81
CA ILE A 27 -21.21 -3.55 -1.09
C ILE A 27 -19.98 -3.64 -2.00
N GLU A 28 -19.32 -2.52 -2.27
CA GLU A 28 -18.09 -2.45 -3.07
C GLU A 28 -16.85 -2.11 -2.22
N SER A 29 -17.05 -1.53 -1.02
CA SER A 29 -15.96 -1.20 -0.10
C SER A 29 -15.22 -2.45 0.36
N THR A 30 -13.88 -2.38 0.44
CA THR A 30 -13.06 -3.46 1.01
C THR A 30 -13.50 -3.75 2.44
N SER A 31 -13.83 -4.99 2.71
CA SER A 31 -14.46 -5.42 3.96
C SER A 31 -13.90 -6.77 4.44
N PRO A 32 -13.91 -7.03 5.76
CA PRO A 32 -13.64 -8.35 6.33
C PRO A 32 -14.64 -9.39 5.82
N ILE A 33 -14.26 -10.67 5.91
CA ILE A 33 -15.10 -11.79 5.50
C ILE A 33 -16.36 -11.86 6.38
N GLY A 34 -17.52 -11.96 5.75
CA GLY A 34 -18.83 -12.03 6.43
C GLY A 34 -19.50 -10.68 6.65
N THR A 35 -18.89 -9.57 6.20
CA THR A 35 -19.49 -8.23 6.28
C THR A 35 -20.81 -8.17 5.52
N THR A 36 -20.91 -8.75 4.33
CA THR A 36 -22.13 -8.77 3.52
C THR A 36 -23.27 -9.50 4.23
N GLU A 37 -22.97 -10.63 4.86
CA GLU A 37 -23.94 -11.40 5.66
C GLU A 37 -24.35 -10.62 6.93
N LYS A 38 -23.42 -9.86 7.54
CA LYS A 38 -23.72 -9.00 8.69
C LYS A 38 -24.69 -7.88 8.30
N MET A 39 -24.47 -7.25 7.15
CA MET A 39 -25.37 -6.22 6.63
C MET A 39 -26.74 -6.80 6.27
N GLN A 40 -26.79 -8.02 5.73
CA GLN A 40 -28.07 -8.73 5.51
C GLN A 40 -28.85 -8.88 6.82
N LYS A 41 -28.19 -9.33 7.88
CA LYS A 41 -28.84 -9.48 9.20
C LYS A 41 -29.33 -8.13 9.75
N LEU A 42 -28.55 -7.07 9.59
CA LEU A 42 -28.92 -5.70 10.01
C LEU A 42 -30.18 -5.22 9.27
N ILE A 43 -30.23 -5.42 7.94
CA ILE A 43 -31.39 -5.07 7.12
C ILE A 43 -32.63 -5.85 7.56
N TYR A 44 -32.51 -7.16 7.73
CA TYR A 44 -33.66 -8.00 8.08
C TYR A 44 -34.16 -7.78 9.52
N ALA A 45 -33.23 -7.44 10.46
CA ALA A 45 -33.64 -7.05 11.82
C ALA A 45 -34.44 -5.74 11.82
N SER A 46 -34.07 -4.79 10.95
CA SER A 46 -34.78 -3.49 10.84
C SER A 46 -36.03 -3.55 9.97
N ARG A 47 -36.05 -4.40 8.96
CA ARG A 47 -37.10 -4.52 7.94
C ARG A 47 -37.42 -6.01 7.65
N PRO A 48 -38.04 -6.73 8.61
CA PRO A 48 -38.31 -8.18 8.46
C PRO A 48 -39.12 -8.55 7.21
N GLU A 49 -39.99 -7.66 6.73
CA GLU A 49 -40.81 -7.85 5.52
C GLU A 49 -39.96 -7.88 4.22
N LEU A 50 -38.68 -7.58 4.28
CA LEU A 50 -37.76 -7.67 3.16
C LEU A 50 -36.98 -9.00 3.10
N GLU A 51 -37.09 -9.82 4.15
CA GLU A 51 -36.45 -11.14 4.19
C GLU A 51 -36.90 -12.02 3.00
N GLY A 52 -35.91 -12.52 2.24
CA GLY A 52 -36.14 -13.27 1.01
C GLY A 52 -36.72 -12.46 -0.17
N HIS A 53 -36.85 -11.14 -0.02
CA HIS A 53 -37.42 -10.26 -1.04
C HIS A 53 -36.43 -9.20 -1.61
N ILE A 54 -35.22 -9.12 -1.09
CA ILE A 54 -34.16 -8.28 -1.64
C ILE A 54 -32.95 -9.14 -1.96
N HIS A 55 -32.07 -8.63 -2.84
CA HIS A 55 -30.84 -9.28 -3.24
C HIS A 55 -29.67 -8.51 -2.64
N ILE A 56 -28.77 -9.20 -1.97
CA ILE A 56 -27.60 -8.58 -1.29
C ILE A 56 -26.34 -9.25 -1.80
N ALA A 57 -25.39 -8.46 -2.30
CA ALA A 57 -24.16 -8.96 -2.91
C ALA A 57 -22.95 -8.09 -2.56
N TYR A 58 -21.80 -8.65 -2.78
CA TYR A 58 -20.50 -7.99 -2.71
C TYR A 58 -19.82 -8.01 -4.09
N CYS A 59 -19.27 -6.88 -4.49
CA CYS A 59 -18.43 -6.75 -5.68
C CYS A 59 -17.27 -5.79 -5.40
N PRO A 60 -16.07 -6.28 -5.07
CA PRO A 60 -14.97 -5.41 -4.66
C PRO A 60 -14.56 -4.44 -5.75
N GLU A 61 -14.31 -3.19 -5.38
CA GLU A 61 -13.71 -2.22 -6.28
C GLU A 61 -12.21 -2.52 -6.47
N ARG A 62 -11.76 -2.55 -7.74
CA ARG A 62 -10.42 -2.98 -8.17
C ARG A 62 -9.75 -2.00 -9.13
N VAL A 63 -10.24 -0.75 -9.22
CA VAL A 63 -9.67 0.25 -10.12
C VAL A 63 -8.46 0.96 -9.54
N LEU A 64 -7.57 1.41 -10.41
CA LEU A 64 -6.43 2.24 -10.06
C LEU A 64 -6.77 3.72 -10.23
N PRO A 65 -6.39 4.59 -9.30
CA PRO A 65 -6.48 6.04 -9.48
C PRO A 65 -5.79 6.48 -10.78
N GLY A 66 -6.45 7.35 -11.54
CA GLY A 66 -5.97 7.84 -12.83
C GLY A 66 -6.65 7.19 -14.06
N ASN A 67 -7.10 5.93 -13.96
CA ASN A 67 -7.76 5.20 -15.05
C ASN A 67 -9.17 4.70 -14.70
N ILE A 68 -9.80 5.28 -13.69
CA ILE A 68 -11.04 4.79 -13.06
C ILE A 68 -12.13 4.48 -14.09
N MET A 69 -12.44 5.41 -15.00
CA MET A 69 -13.54 5.25 -15.98
C MET A 69 -13.28 4.13 -16.99
N LEU A 70 -12.02 3.91 -17.36
CA LEU A 70 -11.66 2.82 -18.26
C LEU A 70 -11.74 1.48 -17.52
N GLU A 71 -11.12 1.41 -16.33
CA GLU A 71 -11.03 0.17 -15.56
C GLU A 71 -12.37 -0.28 -14.98
N LEU A 72 -13.30 0.64 -14.69
CA LEU A 72 -14.69 0.31 -14.31
C LEU A 72 -15.40 -0.52 -15.38
N VAL A 73 -15.05 -0.30 -16.64
CA VAL A 73 -15.69 -0.95 -17.80
C VAL A 73 -14.90 -2.17 -18.27
N GLU A 74 -13.58 -2.08 -18.32
CA GLU A 74 -12.73 -3.10 -18.97
C GLU A 74 -12.27 -4.22 -18.03
N ASN A 75 -12.20 -3.96 -16.70
CA ASN A 75 -11.70 -4.96 -15.74
C ASN A 75 -12.73 -6.06 -15.47
N ASP A 76 -12.23 -7.28 -15.28
CA ASP A 76 -13.02 -8.39 -14.80
C ASP A 76 -13.60 -8.11 -13.41
N ARG A 77 -14.81 -8.61 -13.13
CA ARG A 77 -15.51 -8.46 -11.85
C ARG A 77 -15.68 -9.80 -11.16
N VAL A 78 -15.43 -9.82 -9.84
CA VAL A 78 -15.78 -10.93 -8.97
C VAL A 78 -17.00 -10.52 -8.17
N ILE A 79 -18.11 -11.26 -8.29
CA ILE A 79 -19.39 -10.91 -7.68
C ILE A 79 -19.86 -12.08 -6.83
N GLY A 80 -20.13 -11.81 -5.55
CA GLY A 80 -20.65 -12.81 -4.63
C GLY A 80 -21.91 -12.34 -3.92
N GLY A 81 -23.02 -13.06 -4.09
CA GLY A 81 -24.25 -12.82 -3.34
C GLY A 81 -24.29 -13.62 -2.03
N VAL A 82 -25.18 -13.21 -1.12
CA VAL A 82 -25.51 -13.99 0.08
C VAL A 82 -26.23 -15.29 -0.29
N ASP A 83 -26.82 -15.33 -1.48
CA ASP A 83 -27.41 -16.49 -2.12
C ASP A 83 -27.22 -16.43 -3.65
N GLU A 84 -27.59 -17.52 -4.33
CA GLU A 84 -27.44 -17.61 -5.79
C GLU A 84 -28.30 -16.58 -6.53
N ALA A 85 -29.50 -16.28 -6.05
CA ALA A 85 -30.40 -15.30 -6.68
C ALA A 85 -29.79 -13.89 -6.61
N ALA A 86 -29.16 -13.52 -5.51
CA ALA A 86 -28.44 -12.26 -5.35
C ALA A 86 -27.21 -12.21 -6.26
N THR A 87 -26.45 -13.31 -6.38
CA THR A 87 -25.31 -13.41 -7.30
C THR A 87 -25.75 -13.16 -8.73
N GLN A 88 -26.76 -13.87 -9.21
CA GLN A 88 -27.27 -13.74 -10.59
C GLN A 88 -27.86 -12.36 -10.87
N LYS A 89 -28.52 -11.76 -9.89
CA LYS A 89 -29.08 -10.40 -10.01
C LYS A 89 -27.95 -9.37 -10.16
N ALA A 90 -26.88 -9.50 -9.36
CA ALA A 90 -25.73 -8.61 -9.43
C ALA A 90 -24.94 -8.80 -10.73
N ILE A 91 -24.71 -10.04 -11.19
CA ILE A 91 -24.13 -10.34 -12.51
C ILE A 91 -24.93 -9.63 -13.61
N SER A 92 -26.26 -9.81 -13.62
CA SER A 92 -27.13 -9.15 -14.60
C SER A 92 -27.06 -7.62 -14.58
N PHE A 93 -26.77 -7.03 -13.42
CA PHE A 93 -26.57 -5.58 -13.30
C PHE A 93 -25.26 -5.14 -13.93
N TYR A 94 -24.11 -5.75 -13.53
CA TYR A 94 -22.78 -5.37 -14.03
C TYR A 94 -22.59 -5.68 -15.52
N SER A 95 -23.12 -6.78 -16.02
CA SER A 95 -23.04 -7.15 -17.45
C SER A 95 -23.70 -6.14 -18.42
N LYS A 96 -24.39 -5.11 -17.91
CA LYS A 96 -24.94 -4.04 -18.74
C LYS A 96 -23.89 -3.06 -19.24
N TYR A 97 -22.76 -2.92 -18.51
CA TYR A 97 -21.75 -1.93 -18.82
C TYR A 97 -20.31 -2.44 -18.71
N VAL A 98 -20.07 -3.54 -17.98
CA VAL A 98 -18.76 -4.18 -17.88
C VAL A 98 -18.51 -5.00 -19.14
N LYS A 99 -17.34 -4.80 -19.76
CA LYS A 99 -16.86 -5.54 -20.92
C LYS A 99 -15.92 -6.67 -20.55
N GLY A 100 -15.27 -6.57 -19.36
CA GLY A 100 -14.48 -7.64 -18.79
C GLY A 100 -15.35 -8.85 -18.40
N GLU A 101 -14.72 -9.95 -18.04
CA GLU A 101 -15.43 -11.14 -17.57
C GLU A 101 -16.06 -10.90 -16.20
N VAL A 102 -17.26 -11.44 -15.99
CA VAL A 102 -17.99 -11.35 -14.73
C VAL A 102 -18.05 -12.74 -14.08
N HIS A 103 -17.31 -12.92 -13.00
CA HIS A 103 -17.18 -14.18 -12.29
C HIS A 103 -18.10 -14.24 -11.07
N GLY A 104 -19.08 -15.14 -11.09
CA GLY A 104 -20.00 -15.36 -9.97
C GLY A 104 -19.42 -16.29 -8.91
N THR A 105 -19.64 -15.95 -7.63
CA THR A 105 -19.28 -16.77 -6.47
C THR A 105 -20.21 -16.46 -5.28
N ASN A 106 -19.86 -16.83 -4.06
CA ASN A 106 -20.55 -16.40 -2.84
C ASN A 106 -19.91 -15.15 -2.23
N ALA A 107 -20.63 -14.44 -1.35
CA ALA A 107 -20.16 -13.19 -0.74
C ALA A 107 -18.83 -13.33 -0.02
N ARG A 108 -18.65 -14.38 0.80
CA ARG A 108 -17.41 -14.62 1.55
C ARG A 108 -16.20 -14.81 0.64
N THR A 109 -16.35 -15.56 -0.46
CA THR A 109 -15.26 -15.75 -1.43
C THR A 109 -14.94 -14.44 -2.13
N ALA A 110 -15.93 -13.65 -2.51
CA ALA A 110 -15.70 -12.34 -3.16
C ALA A 110 -15.02 -11.34 -2.22
N GLU A 111 -15.40 -11.29 -0.93
CA GLU A 111 -14.72 -10.49 0.10
C GLU A 111 -13.25 -10.93 0.26
N MET A 112 -13.01 -12.24 0.38
CA MET A 112 -11.66 -12.78 0.53
C MET A 112 -10.79 -12.53 -0.71
N CYS A 113 -11.35 -12.57 -1.94
CA CYS A 113 -10.62 -12.27 -3.17
C CYS A 113 -9.91 -10.91 -3.09
N LYS A 114 -10.63 -9.86 -2.64
CA LYS A 114 -10.05 -8.52 -2.49
C LYS A 114 -8.90 -8.50 -1.49
N LEU A 115 -9.06 -9.14 -0.36
CA LEU A 115 -8.06 -9.16 0.71
C LEU A 115 -6.80 -9.94 0.31
N VAL A 116 -6.95 -11.07 -0.40
CA VAL A 116 -5.78 -11.88 -0.81
C VAL A 116 -4.98 -11.23 -1.94
N GLU A 117 -5.61 -10.46 -2.82
CA GLU A 117 -4.89 -9.70 -3.86
C GLU A 117 -3.87 -8.74 -3.23
N ASN A 118 -4.29 -7.95 -2.25
CA ASN A 118 -3.44 -7.01 -1.54
C ASN A 118 -2.44 -7.71 -0.61
N SER A 119 -2.86 -8.77 0.09
CA SER A 119 -1.99 -9.56 0.96
C SER A 119 -0.90 -10.30 0.16
N SER A 120 -1.22 -10.86 -0.99
CA SER A 120 -0.24 -11.48 -1.89
C SER A 120 0.81 -10.46 -2.35
N ARG A 121 0.38 -9.24 -2.69
CA ARG A 121 1.29 -8.16 -3.07
C ARG A 121 2.20 -7.76 -1.91
N ASP A 122 1.65 -7.64 -0.70
CA ASP A 122 2.39 -7.30 0.51
C ASP A 122 3.46 -8.35 0.86
N VAL A 123 3.11 -9.65 0.77
CA VAL A 123 4.05 -10.77 0.99
C VAL A 123 5.19 -10.75 -0.03
N GLN A 124 4.90 -10.49 -1.31
CA GLN A 124 5.93 -10.40 -2.35
C GLN A 124 6.89 -9.23 -2.11
N ILE A 125 6.37 -8.08 -1.65
CA ILE A 125 7.21 -6.93 -1.29
C ILE A 125 8.03 -7.24 -0.04
N ALA A 126 7.45 -7.89 0.96
CA ALA A 126 8.17 -8.29 2.18
C ALA A 126 9.35 -9.20 1.87
N PHE A 127 9.17 -10.17 0.97
CA PHE A 127 10.28 -11.02 0.51
C PHE A 127 11.40 -10.21 -0.13
N ALA A 128 11.09 -9.26 -1.01
CA ALA A 128 12.10 -8.40 -1.63
C ALA A 128 12.80 -7.49 -0.59
N ASN A 129 12.04 -6.96 0.37
CA ASN A 129 12.58 -6.14 1.46
C ASN A 129 13.50 -6.96 2.36
N GLU A 130 13.12 -8.18 2.74
CA GLU A 130 13.97 -9.09 3.52
C GLU A 130 15.26 -9.43 2.80
N LEU A 131 15.20 -9.75 1.48
CA LEU A 131 16.40 -9.95 0.66
C LEU A 131 17.33 -8.73 0.72
N SER A 132 16.79 -7.52 0.71
CA SER A 132 17.61 -6.31 0.77
C SER A 132 18.34 -6.14 2.12
N LEU A 133 17.73 -6.60 3.23
CA LEU A 133 18.38 -6.61 4.55
C LEU A 133 19.51 -7.65 4.61
N ILE A 134 19.28 -8.84 4.05
CA ILE A 134 20.28 -9.91 3.96
C ILE A 134 21.45 -9.46 3.09
N CYS A 135 21.18 -8.88 1.93
CA CYS A 135 22.17 -8.40 0.98
C CYS A 135 23.05 -7.29 1.57
N ASP A 136 22.46 -6.34 2.29
CA ASP A 136 23.24 -5.29 3.00
C ASP A 136 24.23 -5.88 3.99
N LYS A 137 23.81 -6.93 4.74
CA LYS A 137 24.69 -7.61 5.70
C LYS A 137 25.75 -8.49 5.04
N ALA A 138 25.44 -9.04 3.87
CA ALA A 138 26.31 -9.94 3.11
C ALA A 138 27.21 -9.23 2.09
N ASP A 139 27.13 -7.89 2.01
CA ASP A 139 27.84 -7.08 0.99
C ASP A 139 27.51 -7.48 -0.45
N ILE A 140 26.22 -7.73 -0.73
CA ILE A 140 25.68 -8.10 -2.03
C ILE A 140 24.81 -6.96 -2.57
N ASN A 141 24.95 -6.67 -3.87
CA ASN A 141 24.04 -5.75 -4.55
C ASN A 141 22.67 -6.44 -4.77
N VAL A 142 21.65 -6.02 -4.01
CA VAL A 142 20.31 -6.61 -4.09
C VAL A 142 19.64 -6.43 -5.46
N TRP A 143 19.94 -5.33 -6.14
CA TRP A 143 19.36 -5.02 -7.46
C TRP A 143 19.89 -5.98 -8.52
N GLU A 144 21.21 -6.22 -8.50
CA GLU A 144 21.86 -7.21 -9.35
C GLU A 144 21.34 -8.61 -9.04
N LEU A 145 21.30 -9.00 -7.76
CA LEU A 145 20.79 -10.29 -7.32
C LEU A 145 19.38 -10.54 -7.86
N ILE A 146 18.46 -9.62 -7.68
CA ILE A 146 17.06 -9.75 -8.12
C ILE A 146 17.00 -9.84 -9.65
N ASN A 147 17.77 -9.00 -10.37
CA ASN A 147 17.80 -9.06 -11.82
C ASN A 147 18.29 -10.43 -12.34
N LEU A 148 19.31 -11.00 -11.71
CA LEU A 148 19.82 -12.34 -12.08
C LEU A 148 18.85 -13.45 -11.68
N ALA A 149 18.29 -13.42 -10.49
CA ALA A 149 17.32 -14.42 -10.03
C ALA A 149 16.07 -14.46 -10.92
N ASN A 150 15.59 -13.30 -11.37
CA ASN A 150 14.43 -13.19 -12.27
C ASN A 150 14.72 -13.67 -13.71
N LYS A 151 15.95 -14.07 -14.06
CA LYS A 151 16.23 -14.82 -15.32
C LYS A 151 15.70 -16.24 -15.27
N HIS A 152 15.45 -16.77 -14.07
CA HIS A 152 14.83 -18.07 -13.92
C HIS A 152 13.34 -18.02 -14.31
N PRO A 153 12.82 -18.87 -15.19
CA PRO A 153 11.49 -18.72 -15.80
C PRO A 153 10.30 -18.82 -14.83
N ARG A 154 10.50 -19.31 -13.62
CA ARG A 154 9.48 -19.45 -12.58
C ARG A 154 9.66 -18.48 -11.40
N VAL A 155 10.54 -17.49 -11.53
CA VAL A 155 10.87 -16.53 -10.47
C VAL A 155 10.51 -15.11 -10.92
N ASN A 156 9.77 -14.40 -10.09
CA ASN A 156 9.44 -13.00 -10.30
C ASN A 156 9.49 -12.26 -8.96
N ILE A 157 10.69 -11.90 -8.53
CA ILE A 157 10.92 -11.14 -7.29
C ILE A 157 10.70 -9.66 -7.58
N LEU A 158 9.93 -8.99 -6.73
CA LEU A 158 9.68 -7.56 -6.82
C LEU A 158 10.92 -6.76 -6.39
N GLN A 159 10.89 -5.46 -6.65
CA GLN A 159 11.95 -4.57 -6.21
C GLN A 159 11.72 -4.17 -4.73
N PRO A 160 12.77 -4.17 -3.89
CA PRO A 160 12.68 -3.69 -2.52
C PRO A 160 12.49 -2.17 -2.46
N GLY A 161 12.03 -1.68 -1.31
CA GLY A 161 11.86 -0.26 -1.04
C GLY A 161 12.02 0.04 0.44
N CYS A 162 11.46 1.16 0.89
CA CYS A 162 11.50 1.57 2.30
C CYS A 162 10.46 0.87 3.19
N GLY A 163 9.60 0.06 2.62
CA GLY A 163 8.44 -0.56 3.28
C GLY A 163 7.21 -0.50 2.37
N VAL A 164 6.02 -0.67 2.94
CA VAL A 164 4.74 -0.62 2.22
C VAL A 164 3.85 0.44 2.83
N GLY A 165 3.41 1.38 2.01
CA GLY A 165 2.48 2.46 2.36
C GLY A 165 1.19 2.42 1.55
N GLY A 166 0.44 3.53 1.65
CA GLY A 166 -0.88 3.64 1.06
C GLY A 166 -1.98 3.03 1.94
N HIS A 167 -3.22 3.24 1.55
CA HIS A 167 -4.39 2.88 2.35
C HIS A 167 -4.98 1.49 2.06
N CYS A 168 -4.40 0.74 1.12
CA CYS A 168 -4.87 -0.60 0.75
C CYS A 168 -3.86 -1.68 1.19
N ILE A 169 -2.69 -1.77 0.51
CA ILE A 169 -1.72 -2.86 0.75
C ILE A 169 -1.17 -2.82 2.19
N ALA A 170 -1.04 -1.63 2.79
CA ALA A 170 -0.57 -1.49 4.17
C ALA A 170 -1.63 -1.89 5.23
N VAL A 171 -2.91 -1.95 4.86
CA VAL A 171 -4.05 -2.09 5.78
C VAL A 171 -4.81 -3.41 5.61
N ASP A 172 -5.19 -3.77 4.37
CA ASP A 172 -6.05 -4.91 4.09
C ASP A 172 -5.53 -6.26 4.64
N PRO A 173 -4.20 -6.55 4.65
CA PRO A 173 -3.70 -7.77 5.26
C PRO A 173 -4.07 -7.94 6.74
N TYR A 174 -4.21 -6.83 7.47
CA TYR A 174 -4.62 -6.90 8.88
C TYR A 174 -6.04 -7.39 9.07
N PHE A 175 -6.94 -7.26 8.07
CA PHE A 175 -8.28 -7.83 8.14
C PHE A 175 -8.23 -9.37 8.22
N ILE A 176 -7.31 -9.98 7.45
CA ILE A 176 -7.11 -11.44 7.52
C ILE A 176 -6.40 -11.82 8.84
N VAL A 177 -5.37 -11.06 9.23
CA VAL A 177 -4.58 -11.35 10.45
C VAL A 177 -5.42 -11.22 11.71
N SER A 178 -6.33 -10.24 11.77
CA SER A 178 -7.25 -10.04 12.90
C SER A 178 -8.24 -11.20 13.06
N ASP A 179 -8.83 -11.64 11.94
CA ASP A 179 -9.87 -12.68 11.96
C ASP A 179 -9.28 -14.11 12.09
N TYR A 180 -8.06 -14.32 11.56
CA TYR A 180 -7.40 -15.63 11.46
C TYR A 180 -5.95 -15.59 11.97
N PRO A 181 -5.69 -15.20 13.24
CA PRO A 181 -4.32 -14.96 13.72
C PRO A 181 -3.46 -16.23 13.78
N MET A 182 -4.06 -17.41 13.91
CA MET A 182 -3.34 -18.68 13.96
C MET A 182 -2.97 -19.20 12.56
N GLU A 183 -3.78 -18.91 11.57
CA GLU A 183 -3.65 -19.40 10.18
C GLU A 183 -2.85 -18.44 9.29
N SER A 184 -2.83 -17.14 9.58
CA SER A 184 -2.27 -16.09 8.73
C SER A 184 -0.79 -15.77 9.00
N LYS A 185 0.03 -16.79 9.31
CA LYS A 185 1.44 -16.61 9.74
C LYS A 185 2.29 -15.86 8.71
N ILE A 186 2.21 -16.25 7.44
CA ILE A 186 2.98 -15.61 6.35
C ILE A 186 2.54 -14.16 6.18
N ILE A 187 1.23 -13.90 6.18
CA ILE A 187 0.67 -12.55 6.00
C ILE A 187 1.08 -11.64 7.15
N GLY A 188 0.95 -12.13 8.40
CA GLY A 188 1.35 -11.38 9.60
C GLY A 188 2.85 -11.06 9.60
N THR A 189 3.70 -12.06 9.36
CA THR A 189 5.15 -11.87 9.29
C THR A 189 5.56 -10.93 8.16
N ALA A 190 4.90 -10.99 7.01
CA ALA A 190 5.16 -10.06 5.91
C ALA A 190 4.91 -8.60 6.33
N ARG A 191 3.83 -8.33 7.07
CA ARG A 191 3.57 -7.01 7.65
C ARG A 191 4.67 -6.57 8.62
N GLU A 192 5.13 -7.47 9.47
CA GLU A 192 6.25 -7.20 10.40
C GLU A 192 7.53 -6.86 9.63
N VAL A 193 7.89 -7.63 8.60
CA VAL A 193 9.06 -7.37 7.75
C VAL A 193 8.96 -6.01 7.06
N ASN A 194 7.82 -5.69 6.46
CA ASN A 194 7.61 -4.41 5.77
C ASN A 194 7.68 -3.22 6.73
N ASN A 195 7.13 -3.34 7.93
CA ASN A 195 7.22 -2.31 8.97
C ASN A 195 8.65 -2.17 9.50
N TYR A 196 9.34 -3.29 9.76
CA TYR A 196 10.73 -3.29 10.21
C TYR A 196 11.66 -2.66 9.16
N LYS A 197 11.39 -2.84 7.88
CA LYS A 197 12.20 -2.23 6.81
C LYS A 197 12.27 -0.70 6.94
N SER A 198 11.17 -0.04 7.23
CA SER A 198 11.16 1.42 7.44
C SER A 198 12.01 1.84 8.64
N PHE A 199 11.89 1.09 9.74
CA PHE A 199 12.72 1.30 10.91
C PHE A 199 14.21 1.12 10.59
N TRP A 200 14.56 0.03 9.93
CA TRP A 200 15.94 -0.28 9.52
C TRP A 200 16.53 0.81 8.62
N CYS A 201 15.77 1.35 7.66
CA CYS A 201 16.22 2.45 6.82
C CYS A 201 16.60 3.68 7.66
N ALA A 202 15.78 4.05 8.65
CA ALA A 202 16.10 5.17 9.54
C ALA A 202 17.37 4.92 10.37
N GLU A 203 17.55 3.70 10.91
CA GLU A 203 18.76 3.32 11.64
C GLU A 203 20.01 3.34 10.73
N LYS A 204 19.88 2.90 9.48
CA LYS A 204 20.98 2.95 8.48
C LYS A 204 21.43 4.39 8.22
N ILE A 205 20.49 5.32 8.03
CA ILE A 205 20.77 6.75 7.87
C ILE A 205 21.53 7.29 9.09
N GLN A 206 21.06 6.96 10.30
CA GLN A 206 21.71 7.40 11.53
C GLN A 206 23.14 6.85 11.66
N ASN A 207 23.35 5.59 11.30
CA ASN A 207 24.68 4.98 11.32
C ASN A 207 25.65 5.66 10.32
N GLU A 208 25.22 5.93 9.10
CA GLU A 208 26.05 6.63 8.10
C GLU A 208 26.35 8.07 8.53
N LYS A 209 25.40 8.75 9.16
CA LYS A 209 25.61 10.05 9.78
C LYS A 209 26.72 10.01 10.82
N LEU A 210 26.67 9.06 11.76
CA LEU A 210 27.70 8.90 12.79
C LEU A 210 29.09 8.58 12.20
N LYS A 211 29.14 7.73 11.17
CA LYS A 211 30.41 7.47 10.45
C LYS A 211 30.98 8.74 9.82
N PHE A 212 30.13 9.55 9.22
CA PHE A 212 30.54 10.83 8.63
C PHE A 212 31.07 11.78 9.71
N GLU A 213 30.38 11.94 10.85
CA GLU A 213 30.80 12.77 11.97
C GLU A 213 32.18 12.34 12.50
N LEU A 214 32.40 11.04 12.67
CA LEU A 214 33.70 10.49 13.11
C LEU A 214 34.81 10.75 12.10
N ALA A 215 34.53 10.65 10.79
CA ALA A 215 35.54 10.83 9.74
C ALA A 215 35.89 12.29 9.51
N HIS A 216 34.94 13.22 9.68
CA HIS A 216 35.13 14.63 9.27
C HIS A 216 35.14 15.61 10.45
N GLY A 217 34.85 15.19 11.68
CA GLY A 217 34.82 16.05 12.86
C GLY A 217 33.72 17.11 12.86
N ARG A 218 32.72 16.95 12.00
CA ARG A 218 31.55 17.84 11.89
C ARG A 218 30.29 17.03 11.55
N LYS A 219 29.11 17.60 11.84
CA LYS A 219 27.84 17.03 11.40
C LYS A 219 27.66 17.13 9.90
N PRO A 220 27.07 16.11 9.23
CA PRO A 220 26.71 16.20 7.82
C PRO A 220 25.44 17.00 7.61
N SER A 221 25.31 17.61 6.44
CA SER A 221 24.03 17.98 5.86
C SER A 221 23.43 16.78 5.11
N ILE A 222 22.12 16.53 5.25
CA ILE A 222 21.47 15.31 4.78
C ILE A 222 20.27 15.65 3.90
N ALA A 223 20.26 15.16 2.67
CA ALA A 223 19.12 15.25 1.76
C ALA A 223 18.28 13.98 1.84
N LEU A 224 16.98 14.14 2.15
CA LEU A 224 15.98 13.07 2.24
C LEU A 224 15.05 13.19 1.02
N MET A 225 15.21 12.29 0.03
CA MET A 225 14.61 12.38 -1.30
C MET A 225 13.35 11.53 -1.42
N GLY A 226 12.19 12.18 -1.38
CA GLY A 226 10.86 11.58 -1.51
C GLY A 226 10.13 11.42 -0.18
N LEU A 227 8.82 11.76 -0.18
CA LEU A 227 7.90 11.60 0.95
C LEU A 227 6.69 10.75 0.59
N ALA A 228 6.35 10.61 -0.71
CA ALA A 228 5.20 9.85 -1.15
C ALA A 228 5.34 8.34 -0.89
N PHE A 229 4.23 7.61 -0.80
CA PHE A 229 4.30 6.17 -0.55
C PHE A 229 4.70 5.35 -1.79
N LYS A 230 4.63 5.93 -2.97
CA LYS A 230 5.12 5.35 -4.24
C LYS A 230 5.57 6.45 -5.22
N PRO A 231 6.35 6.10 -6.27
CA PRO A 231 6.85 7.08 -7.24
C PRO A 231 5.74 7.85 -7.98
N ASN A 232 6.02 9.12 -8.28
CA ASN A 232 5.26 9.98 -9.20
C ASN A 232 3.80 10.21 -8.79
N ILE A 233 3.56 10.34 -7.49
CA ILE A 233 2.26 10.72 -6.92
C ILE A 233 2.46 11.71 -5.77
N ASP A 234 1.37 12.40 -5.41
CA ASP A 234 1.27 13.37 -4.32
C ASP A 234 0.71 12.78 -3.01
N ASP A 235 0.49 11.47 -2.95
CA ASP A 235 -0.14 10.81 -1.80
C ASP A 235 0.88 10.38 -0.75
N LEU A 236 0.76 10.95 0.45
CA LEU A 236 1.64 10.71 1.60
C LEU A 236 1.00 9.82 2.68
N ARG A 237 -0.17 9.20 2.43
CA ARG A 237 -0.86 8.36 3.42
C ARG A 237 -0.08 7.10 3.71
N GLU A 238 0.10 6.79 4.99
CA GLU A 238 0.88 5.62 5.46
C GLU A 238 2.25 5.48 4.78
N SER A 239 2.88 6.60 4.38
CA SER A 239 4.15 6.57 3.67
C SER A 239 5.31 6.11 4.55
N PRO A 240 6.02 5.02 4.16
CA PRO A 240 7.28 4.62 4.79
C PRO A 240 8.34 5.71 4.75
N ALA A 241 8.45 6.43 3.63
CA ALA A 241 9.40 7.53 3.46
C ALA A 241 9.13 8.66 4.46
N LYS A 242 7.86 9.05 4.62
CA LYS A 242 7.46 10.05 5.62
C LYS A 242 7.75 9.58 7.06
N TYR A 243 7.50 8.30 7.36
CA TYR A 243 7.86 7.70 8.66
C TYR A 243 9.36 7.80 8.92
N ILE A 244 10.21 7.45 7.93
CA ILE A 244 11.67 7.52 8.03
C ILE A 244 12.11 8.95 8.29
N VAL A 245 11.62 9.91 7.51
CA VAL A 245 11.94 11.34 7.67
C VAL A 245 11.61 11.82 9.09
N ASN A 246 10.39 11.55 9.57
CA ASN A 246 9.99 11.89 10.93
C ASN A 246 10.92 11.31 11.99
N ARG A 247 11.28 10.02 11.87
CA ARG A 247 12.13 9.33 12.83
C ARG A 247 13.56 9.88 12.83
N VAL A 248 14.11 10.17 11.65
CA VAL A 248 15.44 10.76 11.51
C VAL A 248 15.49 12.15 12.14
N LEU A 249 14.49 13.00 11.91
CA LEU A 249 14.41 14.35 12.49
C LEU A 249 14.20 14.33 14.01
N GLN A 250 13.42 13.38 14.54
CA GLN A 250 13.23 13.22 15.99
C GLN A 250 14.50 12.82 16.73
N ASN A 251 15.34 12.03 16.10
CA ASN A 251 16.59 11.55 16.71
C ASN A 251 17.72 12.59 16.69
N ASP A 252 17.65 13.61 15.84
CA ASP A 252 18.64 14.70 15.79
C ASP A 252 18.07 15.97 15.14
N SER A 253 17.81 16.96 15.98
CA SER A 253 17.36 18.29 15.56
C SER A 253 18.48 19.25 15.18
N ASN A 254 19.76 18.86 15.33
CA ASN A 254 20.91 19.77 15.20
C ASN A 254 21.69 19.61 13.89
N SER A 255 21.37 18.62 13.06
CA SER A 255 21.90 18.50 11.69
C SER A 255 21.07 19.31 10.70
N GLU A 256 21.66 19.70 9.59
CA GLU A 256 20.92 20.33 8.50
C GLU A 256 20.27 19.27 7.63
N TYR A 257 18.96 19.41 7.39
CA TYR A 257 18.17 18.47 6.59
C TYR A 257 17.50 19.18 5.42
N PHE A 258 17.68 18.64 4.23
CA PHE A 258 16.98 19.03 3.01
C PHE A 258 15.91 17.97 2.69
N ILE A 259 14.65 18.31 2.86
CA ILE A 259 13.52 17.41 2.59
C ILE A 259 12.96 17.72 1.22
N VAL A 260 12.95 16.73 0.33
CA VAL A 260 12.56 16.90 -1.07
C VAL A 260 11.37 16.01 -1.40
N GLU A 261 10.30 16.62 -1.93
CA GLU A 261 9.19 15.92 -2.55
C GLU A 261 8.72 16.71 -3.77
N PRO A 262 8.98 16.23 -5.00
CA PRO A 262 8.70 16.99 -6.21
C PRO A 262 7.22 17.07 -6.57
N ASN A 263 6.38 16.19 -6.03
CA ASN A 263 4.97 16.05 -6.42
C ASN A 263 3.99 16.84 -5.52
N ILE A 264 4.50 17.60 -4.55
CA ILE A 264 3.69 18.52 -3.72
C ILE A 264 4.37 19.89 -3.61
N ASP A 265 3.56 20.96 -3.59
CA ASP A 265 4.08 22.34 -3.50
C ASP A 265 4.50 22.71 -2.07
N SER A 266 3.85 22.13 -1.05
CA SER A 266 4.09 22.43 0.36
C SER A 266 3.69 21.28 1.28
N HIS A 267 4.23 21.29 2.51
CA HIS A 267 3.86 20.34 3.55
C HIS A 267 3.70 21.07 4.90
N ASN A 268 2.70 20.70 5.70
CA ASN A 268 2.36 21.39 6.94
C ASN A 268 3.42 21.31 8.05
N VAL A 269 4.29 20.30 8.00
CA VAL A 269 5.31 20.02 9.02
C VAL A 269 6.72 20.25 8.48
N PHE A 270 6.99 19.85 7.22
CA PHE A 270 8.30 19.90 6.63
C PHE A 270 8.48 21.11 5.72
N LYS A 271 9.58 21.82 5.87
CA LYS A 271 10.02 22.80 4.88
C LYS A 271 10.63 22.04 3.71
N LEU A 272 9.98 22.05 2.56
CA LEU A 272 10.47 21.41 1.36
C LEU A 272 11.61 22.20 0.73
N THR A 273 12.58 21.48 0.18
CA THR A 273 13.74 22.01 -0.53
C THR A 273 13.71 21.55 -1.97
N ASN A 274 14.13 22.42 -2.89
CA ASN A 274 14.27 22.03 -4.28
C ASN A 274 15.36 20.94 -4.45
N TYR A 275 15.10 19.96 -5.31
CA TYR A 275 16.01 18.85 -5.56
C TYR A 275 17.43 19.31 -5.92
N ASN A 276 17.58 20.26 -6.82
CA ASN A 276 18.91 20.73 -7.28
C ASN A 276 19.72 21.38 -6.17
N VAL A 277 19.07 22.06 -5.23
CA VAL A 277 19.74 22.63 -4.05
C VAL A 277 20.15 21.50 -3.11
N ALA A 278 19.23 20.60 -2.79
CA ALA A 278 19.48 19.52 -1.85
C ALA A 278 20.63 18.60 -2.30
N ILE A 279 20.69 18.24 -3.60
CA ILE A 279 21.73 17.35 -4.11
C ILE A 279 23.12 18.03 -4.17
N VAL A 280 23.19 19.35 -4.28
CA VAL A 280 24.45 20.10 -4.27
C VAL A 280 24.97 20.32 -2.86
N ASP A 281 24.09 20.69 -1.93
CA ASP A 281 24.48 21.17 -0.59
C ASP A 281 24.60 20.03 0.45
N ALA A 282 23.96 18.85 0.21
CA ALA A 282 24.04 17.74 1.14
C ALA A 282 25.36 16.97 1.05
N ASP A 283 25.88 16.52 2.20
CA ASP A 283 26.97 15.56 2.32
C ASP A 283 26.50 14.11 2.12
N ILE A 284 25.28 13.82 2.62
CA ILE A 284 24.63 12.50 2.53
C ILE A 284 23.33 12.67 1.75
N VAL A 285 23.15 11.90 0.69
CA VAL A 285 21.94 11.88 -0.13
C VAL A 285 21.22 10.54 0.05
N VAL A 286 19.98 10.58 0.48
CA VAL A 286 19.16 9.40 0.80
C VAL A 286 17.96 9.35 -0.13
N TYR A 287 17.92 8.37 -1.02
CA TYR A 287 16.76 8.12 -1.89
C TYR A 287 15.77 7.19 -1.22
N LEU A 288 14.59 7.73 -0.87
CA LEU A 288 13.50 7.02 -0.20
C LEU A 288 12.40 6.59 -1.20
N VAL A 289 12.17 7.40 -2.25
CA VAL A 289 11.16 7.14 -3.29
C VAL A 289 11.78 7.36 -4.66
N ALA A 290 11.54 6.44 -5.60
CA ALA A 290 12.12 6.47 -6.95
C ALA A 290 11.33 7.36 -7.92
N HIS A 291 11.18 8.67 -7.62
CA HIS A 291 10.56 9.62 -8.54
C HIS A 291 11.36 9.77 -9.84
N GLU A 292 10.68 10.02 -10.98
CA GLU A 292 11.34 10.22 -12.27
C GLU A 292 12.30 11.42 -12.25
N GLU A 293 11.98 12.46 -11.50
CA GLU A 293 12.82 13.65 -11.34
C GLU A 293 14.21 13.35 -10.76
N PHE A 294 14.32 12.27 -9.99
CA PHE A 294 15.60 11.88 -9.38
C PHE A 294 16.49 11.04 -10.30
N LYS A 295 15.96 10.48 -11.40
CA LYS A 295 16.70 9.56 -12.29
C LYS A 295 17.69 10.26 -13.24
N ASN A 296 17.47 11.54 -13.53
CA ASN A 296 18.17 12.24 -14.60
C ASN A 296 19.41 13.04 -14.15
N HIS A 297 19.83 12.91 -12.92
CA HIS A 297 20.92 13.70 -12.37
C HIS A 297 22.18 12.88 -12.12
N LYS A 298 23.31 13.38 -12.63
CA LYS A 298 24.63 12.79 -12.31
C LYS A 298 24.93 13.03 -10.83
N ILE A 299 25.19 11.95 -10.12
CA ILE A 299 25.67 12.00 -8.74
C ILE A 299 27.04 12.65 -8.74
N ILE A 300 27.26 13.62 -7.87
CA ILE A 300 28.58 14.26 -7.65
C ILE A 300 29.43 13.28 -6.81
N ASN A 301 30.62 12.95 -7.28
CA ASN A 301 31.45 11.82 -6.83
C ASN A 301 31.88 11.81 -5.36
N ASP A 302 31.68 12.91 -4.59
CA ASP A 302 32.24 13.05 -3.23
C ASP A 302 31.17 12.91 -2.11
N LYS A 303 29.99 12.39 -2.42
CA LYS A 303 28.88 12.28 -1.46
C LYS A 303 28.60 10.85 -1.02
N VAL A 304 28.14 10.69 0.22
CA VAL A 304 27.60 9.41 0.69
C VAL A 304 26.19 9.22 0.12
N ILE A 305 25.96 8.12 -0.59
CA ILE A 305 24.65 7.81 -1.20
C ILE A 305 24.03 6.61 -0.50
N LEU A 306 22.81 6.79 0.00
CA LEU A 306 21.96 5.71 0.47
C LEU A 306 20.76 5.57 -0.50
N ASP A 307 20.75 4.50 -1.25
CA ASP A 307 19.68 4.23 -2.22
C ASP A 307 18.81 3.06 -1.76
N PHE A 308 17.65 3.37 -1.17
CA PHE A 308 16.70 2.36 -0.69
C PHE A 308 15.64 1.97 -1.72
N CYS A 309 15.59 2.64 -2.87
CA CYS A 309 14.54 2.47 -3.87
C CYS A 309 15.03 2.16 -5.29
N GLY A 310 16.37 2.06 -5.48
CA GLY A 310 16.96 1.66 -6.75
C GLY A 310 16.97 2.76 -7.82
N ILE A 311 17.24 3.99 -7.44
CA ILE A 311 17.46 5.11 -8.39
C ILE A 311 18.74 4.90 -9.20
N ASN A 312 19.78 4.34 -8.59
CA ASN A 312 21.13 4.19 -9.14
C ASN A 312 21.44 2.75 -9.57
N LYS A 313 20.44 1.94 -9.82
CA LYS A 313 20.60 0.54 -10.25
C LYS A 313 20.95 0.39 -11.74
#